data_3925efaba68b0e6e7ef22414f62dbb40
#
_entry.id   3925efaba68b0e6e7ef22414f62dbb40
#
_cell.length_a   1.000
_cell.length_b   1.000
_cell.length_c   1.000
_cell.angle_alpha   90.00
_cell.angle_beta   90.00
_cell.angle_gamma   90.00
#
_symmetry.space_group_name_H-M   'P 1'
#
loop_
_entity.id
_entity.type
_entity.pdbx_description
1 polymer ?
#
loop_
_entity_poly.entity_id
_entity_poly.type
_entity_poly.pdbx_seq_one_letter_code
_entity_poly.pdbx_strand_id
1 'polypeptide(L)'
;AARFVADALSRKNLIVEGFHSHIGSQIFEAEPFCDAVDILLDFAQAMRQAHGFVAETLNLGGGFGVRYLESDPVVDIPGNIRALAQHLRQGCAAKDYPVPKVLLEPGRSIVANAGLTLYRVGGIKTIEGYRSYVTVNGGMTDNPRYALYKAPYTVVPASRMNDAREVTCTVAGRCCESGDLIQENIQLPEMRRDDLLAVLTTGAYNFTMASNYN
;
A
#
# COMPACT_ATOMS: atom_id res chain seq x y z
N ALA A 1 3.55 25.08 8.68
CA ALA A 1 4.24 24.18 9.62
C ALA A 1 4.99 24.96 10.70
N ALA A 2 5.92 25.92 10.38
CA ALA A 2 6.76 26.61 11.35
C ALA A 2 5.97 27.32 12.48
N ARG A 3 4.91 28.08 12.12
CA ARG A 3 4.05 28.76 13.11
C ARG A 3 3.38 27.75 14.07
N PHE A 4 2.98 26.59 13.59
CA PHE A 4 2.39 25.54 14.42
C PHE A 4 3.42 24.95 15.40
N VAL A 5 4.66 24.75 14.93
CA VAL A 5 5.76 24.27 15.80
C VAL A 5 6.05 25.30 16.91
N ALA A 6 6.14 26.58 16.58
CA ALA A 6 6.34 27.65 17.57
C ALA A 6 5.23 27.68 18.64
N ASP A 7 3.97 27.53 18.22
CA ASP A 7 2.84 27.46 19.15
C ASP A 7 2.94 26.20 20.02
N ALA A 8 3.23 25.03 19.45
CA ALA A 8 3.38 23.78 20.20
C ALA A 8 4.51 23.86 21.25
N LEU A 9 5.67 24.44 20.89
CA LEU A 9 6.80 24.66 21.79
C LEU A 9 6.46 25.58 22.97
N SER A 10 5.48 26.48 22.82
CA SER A 10 5.05 27.38 23.89
C SER A 10 4.08 26.73 24.90
N ARG A 11 3.56 25.52 24.60
CA ARG A 11 2.55 24.85 25.42
C ARG A 11 3.18 24.01 26.53
N LYS A 12 2.84 24.31 27.78
CA LYS A 12 3.40 23.64 28.97
C LYS A 12 3.13 22.14 29.07
N ASN A 13 2.05 21.67 28.43
CA ASN A 13 1.61 20.28 28.50
C ASN A 13 1.96 19.47 27.23
N LEU A 14 2.80 20.03 26.34
CA LEU A 14 3.27 19.36 25.13
C LEU A 14 4.79 19.22 25.19
N ILE A 15 5.26 18.07 24.73
CA ILE A 15 6.67 17.82 24.45
C ILE A 15 6.75 17.54 22.95
N VAL A 16 7.42 18.41 22.22
CA VAL A 16 7.69 18.21 20.80
C VAL A 16 8.98 17.39 20.68
N GLU A 17 8.89 16.17 20.18
CA GLU A 17 10.06 15.29 20.02
C GLU A 17 10.67 15.39 18.61
N GLY A 18 9.86 15.75 17.61
CA GLY A 18 10.33 15.78 16.23
C GLY A 18 9.24 15.97 15.19
N PHE A 19 9.51 15.46 14.00
CA PHE A 19 8.65 15.63 12.83
C PHE A 19 8.27 14.31 12.19
N HIS A 20 7.10 14.29 11.57
CA HIS A 20 6.57 13.17 10.82
C HIS A 20 6.22 13.59 9.39
N SER A 21 6.49 12.70 8.44
CA SER A 21 5.95 12.77 7.10
C SER A 21 5.57 11.39 6.60
N HIS A 22 4.53 11.32 5.76
CA HIS A 22 4.16 10.12 5.03
C HIS A 22 3.96 10.53 3.57
N ILE A 23 4.84 10.08 2.69
CA ILE A 23 4.97 10.61 1.33
C ILE A 23 4.10 9.88 0.30
N GLY A 24 3.47 8.78 0.68
CA GLY A 24 2.62 8.01 -0.23
C GLY A 24 2.62 6.51 0.03
N SER A 25 2.20 5.76 -0.96
CA SER A 25 2.02 4.30 -0.88
C SER A 25 2.47 3.64 -2.17
N GLN A 26 2.90 2.37 -2.11
CA GLN A 26 3.44 1.63 -3.25
C GLN A 26 4.68 2.29 -3.85
N ILE A 27 5.62 2.67 -2.99
CA ILE A 27 6.90 3.26 -3.36
C ILE A 27 7.94 2.13 -3.41
N PHE A 28 8.59 1.98 -4.55
CA PHE A 28 9.52 0.89 -4.81
C PHE A 28 10.98 1.30 -4.66
N GLU A 29 11.28 2.59 -4.85
CA GLU A 29 12.63 3.16 -4.88
C GLU A 29 12.96 3.88 -3.56
N ALA A 30 14.26 4.00 -3.27
CA ALA A 30 14.73 4.73 -2.08
C ALA A 30 14.69 6.25 -2.25
N GLU A 31 14.81 6.74 -3.49
CA GLU A 31 14.95 8.16 -3.80
C GLU A 31 13.85 9.05 -3.21
N PRO A 32 12.53 8.74 -3.34
CA PRO A 32 11.49 9.57 -2.74
C PRO A 32 11.60 9.69 -1.21
N PHE A 33 12.10 8.64 -0.55
CA PHE A 33 12.34 8.69 0.88
C PHE A 33 13.57 9.55 1.23
N CYS A 34 14.61 9.54 0.40
CA CYS A 34 15.78 10.41 0.54
C CYS A 34 15.39 11.89 0.36
N ASP A 35 14.56 12.21 -0.64
CA ASP A 35 14.03 13.55 -0.84
C ASP A 35 13.22 14.04 0.38
N ALA A 36 12.40 13.16 0.96
CA ALA A 36 11.66 13.47 2.18
C ALA A 36 12.58 13.75 3.37
N VAL A 37 13.69 13.02 3.48
CA VAL A 37 14.72 13.29 4.51
C VAL A 37 15.32 14.68 4.33
N ASP A 38 15.68 15.07 3.11
CA ASP A 38 16.27 16.39 2.84
C ASP A 38 15.30 17.51 3.24
N ILE A 39 14.03 17.41 2.86
CA ILE A 39 12.98 18.37 3.22
C ILE A 39 12.80 18.44 4.74
N LEU A 40 12.78 17.30 5.43
CA LEU A 40 12.62 17.26 6.88
C LEU A 40 13.84 17.81 7.62
N LEU A 41 15.06 17.54 7.15
CA LEU A 41 16.28 18.07 7.71
C LEU A 41 16.40 19.58 7.51
N ASP A 42 16.03 20.10 6.33
CA ASP A 42 15.98 21.54 6.08
C ASP A 42 15.00 22.23 7.01
N PHE A 43 13.83 21.65 7.19
CA PHE A 43 12.83 22.15 8.12
C PHE A 43 13.32 22.07 9.58
N ALA A 44 13.92 20.97 9.99
CA ALA A 44 14.47 20.78 11.33
C ALA A 44 15.59 21.80 11.63
N GLN A 45 16.46 22.06 10.66
CA GLN A 45 17.51 23.07 10.78
C GLN A 45 16.94 24.51 10.89
N ALA A 46 15.89 24.80 10.13
CA ALA A 46 15.19 26.08 10.25
C ALA A 46 14.55 26.28 11.64
N MET A 47 13.97 25.21 12.22
CA MET A 47 13.40 25.26 13.57
C MET A 47 14.47 25.38 14.65
N ARG A 48 15.63 24.74 14.47
CA ARG A 48 16.80 24.92 15.35
C ARG A 48 17.28 26.37 15.35
N GLN A 49 17.40 26.98 14.18
CA GLN A 49 17.84 28.37 14.05
C GLN A 49 16.82 29.35 14.64
N ALA A 50 15.52 29.14 14.39
CA ALA A 50 14.48 30.08 14.80
C ALA A 50 14.10 29.96 16.28
N HIS A 51 14.17 28.75 16.86
CA HIS A 51 13.59 28.45 18.18
C HIS A 51 14.54 27.70 19.12
N GLY A 52 15.76 27.39 18.69
CA GLY A 52 16.69 26.54 19.46
C GLY A 52 16.21 25.06 19.56
N PHE A 53 15.15 24.69 18.83
CA PHE A 53 14.57 23.36 18.89
C PHE A 53 15.35 22.37 18.03
N VAL A 54 15.84 21.31 18.64
CA VAL A 54 16.49 20.19 17.94
C VAL A 54 15.52 19.01 17.94
N ALA A 55 15.10 18.56 16.76
CA ALA A 55 14.25 17.38 16.61
C ALA A 55 15.07 16.13 16.94
N GLU A 56 14.69 15.42 17.97
CA GLU A 56 15.33 14.17 18.40
C GLU A 56 14.84 12.97 17.60
N THR A 57 13.65 13.08 16.99
CA THR A 57 13.01 12.01 16.23
C THR A 57 12.55 12.52 14.87
N LEU A 58 12.83 11.74 13.82
CA LEU A 58 12.19 11.89 12.50
C LEU A 58 11.41 10.61 12.19
N ASN A 59 10.11 10.74 12.00
CA ASN A 59 9.26 9.67 11.53
C ASN A 59 9.04 9.85 10.03
N LEU A 60 9.56 8.92 9.23
CA LEU A 60 9.51 8.97 7.77
C LEU A 60 8.27 8.25 7.20
N GLY A 61 7.35 7.84 8.07
CA GLY A 61 6.13 7.15 7.69
C GLY A 61 6.36 5.74 7.15
N GLY A 62 5.41 5.27 6.39
CA GLY A 62 5.47 4.01 5.67
C GLY A 62 5.52 4.23 4.16
N GLY A 63 4.83 3.36 3.43
CA GLY A 63 4.66 3.52 1.99
C GLY A 63 5.48 2.55 1.15
N PHE A 64 6.33 1.73 1.75
CA PHE A 64 7.07 0.68 1.04
C PHE A 64 6.11 -0.22 0.25
N GLY A 65 6.40 -0.37 -1.04
CA GLY A 65 5.60 -1.14 -1.97
C GLY A 65 5.68 -2.65 -1.73
N VAL A 66 4.71 -3.36 -2.28
CA VAL A 66 4.71 -4.82 -2.41
C VAL A 66 4.27 -5.19 -3.82
N ARG A 67 4.67 -6.35 -4.26
CA ARG A 67 4.32 -6.89 -5.54
C ARG A 67 2.92 -7.49 -5.51
N TYR A 68 1.99 -6.93 -6.30
CA TYR A 68 0.63 -7.45 -6.50
C TYR A 68 0.50 -8.27 -7.78
N LEU A 69 1.23 -7.86 -8.82
CA LEU A 69 1.29 -8.56 -10.11
C LEU A 69 2.71 -9.09 -10.36
N GLU A 70 2.81 -10.05 -11.24
CA GLU A 70 4.12 -10.58 -11.65
C GLU A 70 4.97 -9.51 -12.37
N SER A 71 4.33 -8.56 -13.04
CA SER A 71 4.98 -7.43 -13.70
C SER A 71 5.48 -6.35 -12.75
N ASP A 72 5.04 -6.34 -11.49
CA ASP A 72 5.48 -5.32 -10.53
C ASP A 72 6.96 -5.52 -10.16
N PRO A 73 7.70 -4.45 -9.87
CA PRO A 73 9.07 -4.53 -9.42
C PRO A 73 9.22 -5.33 -8.12
N VAL A 74 10.36 -5.98 -7.96
CA VAL A 74 10.75 -6.58 -6.67
C VAL A 74 11.36 -5.49 -5.79
N VAL A 75 10.81 -5.28 -4.61
CA VAL A 75 11.28 -4.26 -3.67
C VAL A 75 12.43 -4.81 -2.84
N ASP A 76 13.60 -4.18 -2.89
CA ASP A 76 14.71 -4.42 -1.94
C ASP A 76 14.54 -3.52 -0.71
N ILE A 77 13.63 -3.87 0.19
CA ILE A 77 13.41 -3.10 1.42
C ILE A 77 14.69 -2.93 2.25
N PRO A 78 15.50 -3.97 2.50
CA PRO A 78 16.76 -3.79 3.21
C PRO A 78 17.73 -2.83 2.49
N GLY A 79 17.80 -2.87 1.16
CA GLY A 79 18.59 -1.95 0.36
C GLY A 79 18.10 -0.51 0.48
N ASN A 80 16.80 -0.30 0.35
CA ASN A 80 16.18 1.02 0.50
C ASN A 80 16.42 1.61 1.88
N ILE A 81 16.30 0.80 2.96
CA ILE A 81 16.58 1.27 4.33
C ILE A 81 18.06 1.62 4.51
N ARG A 82 19.00 0.83 3.95
CA ARG A 82 20.43 1.16 4.01
C ARG A 82 20.74 2.47 3.29
N ALA A 83 20.21 2.66 2.07
CA ALA A 83 20.36 3.90 1.30
C ALA A 83 19.82 5.10 2.07
N LEU A 84 18.62 4.99 2.60
CA LEU A 84 17.97 6.01 3.43
C LEU A 84 18.80 6.37 4.68
N ALA A 85 19.28 5.37 5.41
CA ALA A 85 20.10 5.60 6.61
C ALA A 85 21.44 6.28 6.28
N GLN A 86 22.06 5.91 5.16
CA GLN A 86 23.28 6.55 4.69
C GLN A 86 23.03 8.00 4.27
N HIS A 87 21.97 8.25 3.50
CA HIS A 87 21.58 9.59 3.06
C HIS A 87 21.29 10.52 4.26
N LEU A 88 20.51 10.05 5.23
CA LEU A 88 20.23 10.81 6.46
C LEU A 88 21.52 11.20 7.20
N ARG A 89 22.46 10.27 7.39
CA ARG A 89 23.73 10.57 8.08
C ARG A 89 24.55 11.61 7.32
N GLN A 90 24.60 11.52 6.00
CA GLN A 90 25.30 12.50 5.15
C GLN A 90 24.63 13.88 5.24
N GLY A 91 23.31 13.94 5.18
CA GLY A 91 22.53 15.18 5.31
C GLY A 91 22.73 15.83 6.69
N CYS A 92 22.72 15.03 7.76
CA CYS A 92 23.01 15.52 9.11
C CYS A 92 24.44 16.09 9.23
N ALA A 93 25.44 15.37 8.72
CA ALA A 93 26.83 15.85 8.74
C ALA A 93 27.00 17.14 7.95
N ALA A 94 26.40 17.27 6.77
CA ALA A 94 26.47 18.46 5.94
C ALA A 94 25.85 19.71 6.59
N LYS A 95 24.86 19.51 7.48
CA LYS A 95 24.13 20.58 8.18
C LYS A 95 24.58 20.80 9.62
N ASP A 96 25.62 20.10 10.07
CA ASP A 96 26.03 20.07 11.49
C ASP A 96 24.81 19.81 12.40
N TYR A 97 23.94 18.87 11.99
CA TYR A 97 22.76 18.49 12.73
C TYR A 97 22.97 17.14 13.43
N PRO A 98 22.57 17.00 14.69
CA PRO A 98 22.69 15.69 15.39
C PRO A 98 21.79 14.66 14.69
N VAL A 99 22.29 13.44 14.53
CA VAL A 99 21.54 12.37 13.88
C VAL A 99 20.34 11.99 14.75
N PRO A 100 19.11 12.19 14.27
CA PRO A 100 17.90 11.90 15.03
C PRO A 100 17.62 10.38 15.08
N LYS A 101 16.79 9.97 16.03
CA LYS A 101 16.14 8.66 16.01
C LYS A 101 15.20 8.59 14.82
N VAL A 102 15.27 7.51 14.04
CA VAL A 102 14.39 7.29 12.91
C VAL A 102 13.27 6.34 13.30
N LEU A 103 12.03 6.72 12.98
CA LEU A 103 10.86 5.86 13.04
C LEU A 103 10.35 5.61 11.62
N LEU A 104 9.88 4.40 11.38
CA LEU A 104 9.21 3.98 10.15
C LEU A 104 7.88 3.31 10.51
N GLU A 105 6.89 3.45 9.62
CA GLU A 105 5.53 2.91 9.80
C GLU A 105 5.16 1.94 8.65
N PRO A 106 5.95 0.88 8.40
CA PRO A 106 5.63 -0.08 7.35
C PRO A 106 4.39 -0.88 7.76
N GLY A 107 3.34 -0.79 6.95
CA GLY A 107 2.11 -1.58 7.14
C GLY A 107 1.99 -2.63 6.05
N ARG A 108 1.75 -2.18 4.82
CA ARG A 108 1.56 -3.04 3.64
C ARG A 108 2.70 -4.05 3.45
N SER A 109 3.93 -3.60 3.49
CA SER A 109 5.11 -4.44 3.26
C SER A 109 5.32 -5.54 4.29
N ILE A 110 4.69 -5.43 5.47
CA ILE A 110 4.78 -6.47 6.51
C ILE A 110 3.74 -7.58 6.27
N VAL A 111 2.50 -7.22 5.94
CA VAL A 111 1.39 -8.19 6.02
C VAL A 111 0.70 -8.48 4.68
N ALA A 112 0.87 -7.66 3.65
CA ALA A 112 0.12 -7.84 2.41
C ALA A 112 0.34 -9.22 1.78
N ASN A 113 1.58 -9.66 1.64
CA ASN A 113 1.94 -10.94 1.04
C ASN A 113 1.67 -12.15 1.97
N ALA A 114 1.39 -11.90 3.25
CA ALA A 114 1.05 -12.95 4.20
C ALA A 114 -0.42 -13.40 4.12
N GLY A 115 -1.26 -12.66 3.38
CA GLY A 115 -2.69 -12.95 3.25
C GLY A 115 -3.11 -13.24 1.83
N LEU A 116 -4.08 -14.13 1.70
CA LEU A 116 -4.85 -14.36 0.48
C LEU A 116 -6.33 -14.45 0.84
N THR A 117 -7.21 -14.15 -0.13
CA THR A 117 -8.66 -14.32 0.03
C THR A 117 -9.17 -15.38 -0.93
N LEU A 118 -9.87 -16.36 -0.39
CA LEU A 118 -10.54 -17.39 -1.19
C LEU A 118 -11.98 -17.00 -1.46
N TYR A 119 -12.34 -17.02 -2.73
CA TYR A 119 -13.71 -16.84 -3.19
C TYR A 119 -14.24 -18.09 -3.85
N ARG A 120 -15.51 -18.36 -3.63
CA ARG A 120 -16.24 -19.44 -4.34
C ARG A 120 -16.95 -18.84 -5.53
N VAL A 121 -16.80 -19.46 -6.68
CA VAL A 121 -17.51 -19.10 -7.92
C VAL A 121 -19.00 -19.39 -7.76
N GLY A 122 -19.84 -18.38 -7.98
CA GLY A 122 -21.29 -18.48 -7.93
C GLY A 122 -21.91 -18.79 -9.29
N GLY A 123 -21.40 -18.13 -10.33
CA GLY A 123 -21.88 -18.30 -11.70
C GLY A 123 -20.96 -17.72 -12.74
N ILE A 124 -21.18 -18.10 -13.98
CA ILE A 124 -20.48 -17.61 -15.16
C ILE A 124 -21.51 -16.99 -16.11
N LYS A 125 -21.22 -15.81 -16.66
CA LYS A 125 -22.04 -15.15 -17.64
C LYS A 125 -21.18 -14.61 -18.78
N THR A 126 -21.41 -15.09 -19.99
CA THR A 126 -20.79 -14.56 -21.19
C THR A 126 -21.79 -13.69 -21.93
N ILE A 127 -21.35 -12.49 -22.31
CA ILE A 127 -22.07 -11.59 -23.23
C ILE A 127 -21.25 -11.58 -24.51
N GLU A 128 -21.77 -12.20 -25.53
CA GLU A 128 -21.09 -12.34 -26.82
C GLU A 128 -20.69 -10.96 -27.41
N GLY A 129 -19.46 -10.89 -27.89
CA GLY A 129 -18.87 -9.68 -28.45
C GLY A 129 -18.54 -8.58 -27.43
N TYR A 130 -18.77 -8.84 -26.12
CA TYR A 130 -18.49 -7.85 -25.08
C TYR A 130 -17.58 -8.40 -23.98
N ARG A 131 -18.05 -9.28 -23.09
CA ARG A 131 -17.30 -9.69 -21.90
C ARG A 131 -17.83 -10.99 -21.27
N SER A 132 -16.91 -11.77 -20.70
CA SER A 132 -17.24 -12.89 -19.82
C SER A 132 -17.02 -12.49 -18.36
N TYR A 133 -17.97 -12.85 -17.51
CA TYR A 133 -17.93 -12.63 -16.07
C TYR A 133 -17.85 -13.96 -15.32
N VAL A 134 -17.00 -13.99 -14.30
CA VAL A 134 -17.00 -15.03 -13.27
C VAL A 134 -17.41 -14.35 -11.98
N THR A 135 -18.61 -14.67 -11.47
CA THR A 135 -19.13 -14.06 -10.24
C THR A 135 -18.72 -14.86 -9.02
N VAL A 136 -18.45 -14.17 -7.92
CA VAL A 136 -17.97 -14.78 -6.68
C VAL A 136 -18.84 -14.41 -5.47
N ASN A 137 -18.70 -15.14 -4.38
CA ASN A 137 -19.47 -14.97 -3.15
C ASN A 137 -18.98 -13.82 -2.25
N GLY A 138 -17.99 -13.05 -2.65
CA GLY A 138 -17.53 -11.83 -2.01
C GLY A 138 -17.60 -10.64 -2.95
N GLY A 139 -16.85 -9.58 -2.69
CA GLY A 139 -16.82 -8.41 -3.56
C GLY A 139 -16.26 -7.17 -2.90
N MET A 140 -16.70 -5.99 -3.32
CA MET A 140 -16.21 -4.70 -2.82
C MET A 140 -16.45 -4.48 -1.33
N THR A 141 -17.33 -5.24 -0.70
CA THR A 141 -17.58 -5.18 0.74
C THR A 141 -16.45 -5.77 1.57
N ASP A 142 -15.67 -6.68 1.03
CA ASP A 142 -14.50 -7.30 1.66
C ASP A 142 -13.18 -6.99 0.95
N ASN A 143 -13.24 -6.61 -0.33
CA ASN A 143 -12.11 -6.14 -1.11
C ASN A 143 -12.47 -4.88 -1.93
N PRO A 144 -12.51 -3.68 -1.31
CA PRO A 144 -12.96 -2.46 -1.97
C PRO A 144 -11.90 -1.84 -2.90
N ARG A 145 -10.66 -2.33 -2.88
CA ARG A 145 -9.54 -1.60 -3.48
C ARG A 145 -9.61 -1.48 -4.99
N TYR A 146 -10.14 -2.48 -5.69
CA TYR A 146 -10.34 -2.37 -7.13
C TYR A 146 -11.41 -1.32 -7.46
N ALA A 147 -12.51 -1.31 -6.73
CA ALA A 147 -13.57 -0.31 -6.91
C ALA A 147 -13.08 1.12 -6.64
N LEU A 148 -12.30 1.32 -5.56
CA LEU A 148 -11.83 2.63 -5.12
C LEU A 148 -10.63 3.15 -5.92
N TYR A 149 -9.66 2.29 -6.23
CA TYR A 149 -8.34 2.70 -6.72
C TYR A 149 -7.93 2.03 -8.03
N LYS A 150 -8.77 1.16 -8.58
CA LYS A 150 -8.40 0.27 -9.70
C LYS A 150 -7.12 -0.53 -9.41
N ALA A 151 -6.91 -0.83 -8.13
CA ALA A 151 -5.74 -1.57 -7.68
C ALA A 151 -5.79 -3.02 -8.18
N PRO A 152 -4.87 -3.45 -9.03
CA PRO A 152 -4.89 -4.80 -9.58
C PRO A 152 -4.47 -5.83 -8.53
N TYR A 153 -4.92 -7.07 -8.75
CA TYR A 153 -4.55 -8.24 -7.95
C TYR A 153 -4.21 -9.43 -8.84
N THR A 154 -3.30 -10.26 -8.39
CA THR A 154 -3.14 -11.60 -8.97
C THR A 154 -4.27 -12.49 -8.46
N VAL A 155 -5.07 -12.98 -9.41
CA VAL A 155 -6.14 -13.95 -9.16
C VAL A 155 -5.76 -15.29 -9.76
N VAL A 156 -5.83 -16.36 -8.97
CA VAL A 156 -5.50 -17.70 -9.42
C VAL A 156 -6.65 -18.69 -9.19
N PRO A 157 -6.83 -19.66 -10.10
CA PRO A 157 -7.89 -20.67 -9.99
C PRO A 157 -7.49 -21.75 -8.99
N ALA A 158 -7.72 -21.52 -7.68
CA ALA A 158 -7.19 -22.37 -6.60
C ALA A 158 -7.60 -23.85 -6.70
N SER A 159 -8.79 -24.15 -7.20
CA SER A 159 -9.24 -25.52 -7.43
C SER A 159 -8.77 -26.11 -8.77
N ARG A 160 -8.19 -25.31 -9.65
CA ARG A 160 -7.83 -25.68 -11.02
C ARG A 160 -6.48 -25.08 -11.46
N MET A 161 -5.49 -25.09 -10.58
CA MET A 161 -4.20 -24.43 -10.77
C MET A 161 -3.43 -24.88 -12.02
N ASN A 162 -3.59 -26.15 -12.40
CA ASN A 162 -2.85 -26.78 -13.52
C ASN A 162 -3.62 -26.74 -14.85
N ASP A 163 -4.85 -26.22 -14.86
CA ASP A 163 -5.66 -26.15 -16.07
C ASP A 163 -5.18 -24.98 -16.95
N ALA A 164 -5.32 -25.14 -18.27
CA ALA A 164 -4.99 -24.09 -19.24
C ALA A 164 -5.86 -22.84 -19.01
N ARG A 165 -5.23 -21.66 -19.04
CA ARG A 165 -5.89 -20.37 -18.78
C ARG A 165 -6.19 -19.68 -20.12
N GLU A 166 -7.26 -20.05 -20.78
CA GLU A 166 -7.58 -19.62 -22.14
C GLU A 166 -8.78 -18.67 -22.20
N VAL A 167 -9.48 -18.48 -21.07
CA VAL A 167 -10.69 -17.63 -21.03
C VAL A 167 -10.35 -16.28 -20.44
N THR A 168 -10.48 -15.23 -21.26
CA THR A 168 -10.42 -13.83 -20.76
C THR A 168 -11.74 -13.49 -20.06
N CYS A 169 -11.66 -13.12 -18.80
CA CYS A 169 -12.86 -12.80 -18.03
C CYS A 169 -12.63 -11.68 -17.00
N THR A 170 -13.72 -11.21 -16.43
CA THR A 170 -13.76 -10.27 -15.30
C THR A 170 -14.34 -11.00 -14.09
N VAL A 171 -13.63 -10.92 -12.97
CA VAL A 171 -14.13 -11.44 -11.69
C VAL A 171 -14.98 -10.34 -11.05
N ALA A 172 -16.27 -10.62 -10.86
CA ALA A 172 -17.25 -9.70 -10.31
C ALA A 172 -17.76 -10.20 -8.95
N GLY A 173 -18.03 -9.27 -8.06
CA GLY A 173 -18.60 -9.56 -6.75
C GLY A 173 -20.12 -9.79 -6.78
N ARG A 174 -20.69 -9.85 -5.58
CA ARG A 174 -22.12 -10.17 -5.35
C ARG A 174 -23.00 -8.94 -5.11
N CYS A 175 -22.41 -7.75 -4.95
CA CYS A 175 -23.16 -6.54 -4.62
C CYS A 175 -23.95 -6.03 -5.83
N CYS A 176 -25.12 -5.43 -5.59
CA CYS A 176 -25.91 -4.76 -6.61
C CYS A 176 -25.29 -3.40 -6.97
N GLU A 177 -24.06 -3.41 -7.46
CA GLU A 177 -23.23 -2.26 -7.77
C GLU A 177 -22.36 -2.57 -8.99
N SER A 178 -22.43 -1.72 -10.03
CA SER A 178 -21.68 -1.93 -11.27
C SER A 178 -20.15 -1.90 -11.10
N GLY A 179 -19.68 -1.23 -10.06
CA GLY A 179 -18.27 -1.17 -9.67
C GLY A 179 -17.78 -2.35 -8.83
N ASP A 180 -18.64 -3.32 -8.51
CA ASP A 180 -18.27 -4.49 -7.70
C ASP A 180 -17.45 -5.51 -8.51
N LEU A 181 -16.23 -5.12 -8.81
CA LEU A 181 -15.26 -5.92 -9.55
C LEU A 181 -14.03 -6.19 -8.67
N ILE A 182 -13.53 -7.41 -8.73
CA ILE A 182 -12.28 -7.81 -8.07
C ILE A 182 -11.11 -7.59 -9.01
N GLN A 183 -11.25 -8.02 -10.27
CA GLN A 183 -10.23 -7.84 -11.31
C GLN A 183 -10.84 -8.00 -12.69
N GLU A 184 -10.39 -7.17 -13.64
CA GLU A 184 -10.83 -7.21 -15.03
C GLU A 184 -9.75 -7.81 -15.94
N ASN A 185 -10.22 -8.39 -17.06
CA ASN A 185 -9.40 -8.83 -18.19
C ASN A 185 -8.27 -9.81 -17.78
N ILE A 186 -8.59 -10.77 -16.94
CA ILE A 186 -7.64 -11.81 -16.54
C ILE A 186 -7.86 -13.11 -17.30
N GLN A 187 -6.80 -13.90 -17.39
CA GLN A 187 -6.83 -15.23 -17.99
C GLN A 187 -7.09 -16.28 -16.93
N LEU A 188 -8.20 -17.00 -17.06
CA LEU A 188 -8.57 -18.14 -16.21
C LEU A 188 -8.88 -19.37 -17.07
N PRO A 189 -8.85 -20.58 -16.49
CA PRO A 189 -9.48 -21.73 -17.15
C PRO A 189 -10.97 -21.54 -17.25
N GLU A 190 -11.65 -22.40 -17.98
CA GLU A 190 -13.11 -22.45 -17.99
C GLU A 190 -13.61 -22.80 -16.58
N MET A 191 -13.98 -21.76 -15.83
CA MET A 191 -14.44 -21.88 -14.45
C MET A 191 -15.84 -22.48 -14.38
N ARG A 192 -16.12 -23.14 -13.25
CA ARG A 192 -17.44 -23.74 -12.98
C ARG A 192 -17.94 -23.25 -11.63
N ARG A 193 -19.25 -23.35 -11.44
CA ARG A 193 -19.86 -23.11 -10.13
C ARG A 193 -19.18 -23.96 -9.06
N ASP A 194 -18.99 -23.38 -7.88
CA ASP A 194 -18.31 -23.95 -6.72
C ASP A 194 -16.79 -24.11 -6.84
N ASP A 195 -16.19 -23.80 -7.99
CA ASP A 195 -14.73 -23.66 -8.07
C ASP A 195 -14.23 -22.56 -7.11
N LEU A 196 -12.96 -22.63 -6.73
CA LEU A 196 -12.33 -21.65 -5.87
C LEU A 196 -11.36 -20.78 -6.65
N LEU A 197 -11.46 -19.47 -6.42
CA LEU A 197 -10.48 -18.46 -6.83
C LEU A 197 -9.73 -17.96 -5.60
N ALA A 198 -8.41 -17.82 -5.69
CA ALA A 198 -7.61 -17.13 -4.69
C ALA A 198 -7.15 -15.77 -5.23
N VAL A 199 -7.43 -14.73 -4.48
CA VAL A 199 -6.89 -13.38 -4.69
C VAL A 199 -5.69 -13.23 -3.77
N LEU A 200 -4.49 -13.07 -4.34
CA LEU A 200 -3.23 -13.02 -3.60
C LEU A 200 -2.98 -11.62 -3.02
N THR A 201 -2.06 -11.54 -2.05
CA THR A 201 -1.59 -10.26 -1.48
C THR A 201 -2.71 -9.42 -0.85
N THR A 202 -3.66 -10.08 -0.17
CA THR A 202 -4.80 -9.44 0.47
C THR A 202 -4.63 -9.22 1.98
N GLY A 203 -3.43 -9.43 2.54
CA GLY A 203 -3.18 -9.26 3.97
C GLY A 203 -3.23 -7.82 4.48
N ALA A 204 -3.23 -6.82 3.58
CA ALA A 204 -3.36 -5.41 3.94
C ALA A 204 -4.49 -4.73 3.17
N TYR A 205 -5.25 -3.86 3.87
CA TYR A 205 -6.30 -2.99 3.32
C TYR A 205 -7.49 -3.71 2.66
N ASN A 206 -7.71 -4.96 3.01
CA ASN A 206 -8.90 -5.71 2.65
C ASN A 206 -9.82 -5.83 3.87
N PHE A 207 -9.52 -6.72 4.81
CA PHE A 207 -10.33 -6.88 6.03
C PHE A 207 -10.51 -5.56 6.79
N THR A 208 -9.45 -4.76 6.93
CA THR A 208 -9.51 -3.47 7.65
C THR A 208 -10.34 -2.39 6.93
N MET A 209 -10.60 -2.55 5.64
CA MET A 209 -11.46 -1.67 4.84
C MET A 209 -12.83 -2.30 4.55
N ALA A 210 -13.10 -3.48 5.09
CA ALA A 210 -14.37 -4.15 4.88
C ALA A 210 -15.54 -3.31 5.43
N SER A 211 -16.68 -3.39 4.77
CA SER A 211 -17.88 -2.64 5.09
C SER A 211 -19.12 -3.51 5.01
N ASN A 212 -20.21 -2.98 5.57
CA ASN A 212 -21.54 -3.60 5.48
C ASN A 212 -22.38 -3.01 4.32
N TYR A 213 -21.71 -2.43 3.31
CA TYR A 213 -22.39 -1.88 2.15
C TYR A 213 -23.07 -2.99 1.33
N ASN A 214 -24.38 -2.78 1.02
CA ASN A 214 -25.22 -3.62 0.16
C ASN A 214 -25.43 -5.02 0.77
#